data_5e99602123e4703c3259a8c2b5467c86
#
_entry.id   5e99602123e4703c3259a8c2b5467c86
#
_cell.length_a   1.000
_cell.length_b   1.000
_cell.length_c   1.000
_cell.angle_alpha   90.00
_cell.angle_beta   90.00
_cell.angle_gamma   90.00
#
_symmetry.space_group_name_H-M   'P 1'
#
loop_
_entity.id
_entity.type
_entity.pdbx_description
1 polymer ?
#
loop_
_entity_poly.entity_id
_entity_poly.type
_entity_poly.pdbx_seq_one_letter_code
_entity_poly.pdbx_strand_id
1 'polypeptide(L)'
;MKKTVERVISLLFVIALLTSLAVPVSAMKKPEFLLAIGDSITSGYGLDAYDESDPYSCGSYANLLATALSLEGKESYINKGLNGATSADILKNLPEIVNYLGYSDMIVFSAGVNDLQNAIPIVASAVAGKTVTGLSASIDVLTAAAPEKFSALANNQSFQKKIGDVLAKYEKNITDIAEIIKTNAPSARVIFLKQYNPLNNVPGFETFGKFADTLISSVNASMEKVCLSYGFDLVDMASAINADAMGLTNMLNYDVHPNAAGHVEIARAIANHLGISLDPAENTFDVETEPETTIEETTVSVELTRPAETEPETDAQTETTGCASSVSFAMIVAVACACIPLKKKYA
;
A
#
# COMPACT_ATOMS: atom_id res chain seq x y z
N MET A 1 12.43 -60.56 -9.19
CA MET A 1 11.92 -59.80 -10.36
C MET A 1 10.76 -58.88 -10.02
N LYS A 2 9.62 -59.30 -9.44
CA LYS A 2 8.48 -58.45 -9.16
C LYS A 2 8.80 -57.19 -8.32
N LYS A 3 9.50 -57.35 -7.18
CA LYS A 3 9.93 -56.25 -6.30
C LYS A 3 10.92 -55.26 -6.94
N THR A 4 11.71 -55.71 -7.92
CA THR A 4 12.67 -54.85 -8.63
C THR A 4 11.93 -53.98 -9.64
N VAL A 5 10.91 -54.52 -10.34
CA VAL A 5 10.07 -53.80 -11.27
C VAL A 5 9.21 -52.74 -10.55
N GLU A 6 8.65 -53.08 -9.37
CA GLU A 6 7.89 -52.11 -8.55
C GLU A 6 8.77 -50.93 -8.08
N ARG A 7 10.03 -51.19 -7.68
CA ARG A 7 10.97 -50.13 -7.30
C ARG A 7 11.35 -49.21 -8.48
N VAL A 8 11.55 -49.80 -9.66
CA VAL A 8 11.87 -49.02 -10.88
C VAL A 8 10.68 -48.16 -11.29
N ILE A 9 9.46 -48.68 -11.24
CA ILE A 9 8.24 -47.93 -11.53
C ILE A 9 8.04 -46.79 -10.52
N SER A 10 8.23 -47.05 -9.22
CA SER A 10 8.15 -46.00 -8.18
C SER A 10 9.21 -44.90 -8.39
N LEU A 11 10.44 -45.29 -8.76
CA LEU A 11 11.51 -44.31 -9.03
C LEU A 11 11.20 -43.45 -10.26
N LEU A 12 10.68 -44.05 -11.33
CA LEU A 12 10.25 -43.33 -12.54
C LEU A 12 9.08 -42.38 -12.25
N PHE A 13 8.15 -42.79 -11.37
CA PHE A 13 7.03 -41.93 -10.96
C PHE A 13 7.51 -40.75 -10.13
N VAL A 14 8.47 -40.94 -9.23
CA VAL A 14 9.09 -39.85 -8.45
C VAL A 14 9.87 -38.88 -9.37
N ILE A 15 10.64 -39.41 -10.33
CA ILE A 15 11.36 -38.59 -11.30
C ILE A 15 10.37 -37.80 -12.19
N ALA A 16 9.28 -38.41 -12.65
CA ALA A 16 8.25 -37.77 -13.42
C ALA A 16 7.51 -36.67 -12.59
N LEU A 17 7.30 -36.90 -11.29
CA LEU A 17 6.73 -35.92 -10.38
C LEU A 17 7.68 -34.74 -10.14
N LEU A 18 8.97 -34.97 -10.01
CA LEU A 18 10.00 -33.95 -9.83
C LEU A 18 10.23 -33.12 -11.09
N THR A 19 10.10 -33.73 -12.27
CA THR A 19 10.21 -32.99 -13.55
C THR A 19 8.95 -32.19 -13.88
N SER A 20 7.77 -32.61 -13.40
CA SER A 20 6.52 -31.86 -13.58
C SER A 20 6.42 -30.62 -12.68
N LEU A 21 7.28 -30.52 -11.64
CA LEU A 21 7.35 -29.34 -10.77
C LEU A 21 8.31 -28.25 -11.29
N ALA A 22 9.09 -28.54 -12.32
CA ALA A 22 9.85 -27.53 -13.05
C ALA A 22 8.92 -26.84 -14.07
N VAL A 23 7.92 -26.11 -13.59
CA VAL A 23 7.29 -25.07 -14.41
C VAL A 23 8.42 -24.09 -14.72
N PRO A 24 8.77 -23.85 -16.01
CA PRO A 24 9.69 -22.78 -16.29
C PRO A 24 9.09 -21.52 -15.70
N VAL A 25 9.79 -20.90 -14.74
CA VAL A 25 9.48 -19.54 -14.34
C VAL A 25 9.79 -18.73 -15.59
N SER A 26 8.75 -18.44 -16.37
CA SER A 26 8.87 -17.49 -17.47
C SER A 26 9.34 -16.18 -16.85
N ALA A 27 10.44 -15.63 -17.32
CA ALA A 27 10.90 -14.35 -16.85
C ALA A 27 9.76 -13.34 -17.07
N MET A 28 9.56 -12.43 -16.12
CA MET A 28 8.53 -11.41 -16.24
C MET A 28 8.88 -10.48 -17.41
N LYS A 29 7.89 -10.14 -18.24
CA LYS A 29 8.08 -9.04 -19.20
C LYS A 29 8.40 -7.77 -18.42
N LYS A 30 9.48 -7.05 -18.77
CA LYS A 30 9.80 -5.76 -18.17
C LYS A 30 8.66 -4.78 -18.44
N PRO A 31 8.06 -4.15 -17.43
CA PRO A 31 7.12 -3.07 -17.68
C PRO A 31 7.84 -1.87 -18.29
N GLU A 32 7.17 -1.16 -19.18
CA GLU A 32 7.69 0.08 -19.77
C GLU A 32 7.30 1.29 -18.92
N PHE A 33 6.15 1.20 -18.22
CA PHE A 33 5.64 2.28 -17.39
C PHE A 33 5.02 1.76 -16.09
N LEU A 34 5.56 2.25 -14.96
CA LEU A 34 5.05 2.01 -13.61
C LEU A 34 4.29 3.24 -13.11
N LEU A 35 3.07 3.05 -12.63
CA LEU A 35 2.30 4.06 -11.89
C LEU A 35 2.09 3.61 -10.45
N ALA A 36 2.60 4.36 -9.49
CA ALA A 36 2.32 4.16 -8.07
C ALA A 36 1.24 5.14 -7.60
N ILE A 37 0.15 4.62 -7.05
CA ILE A 37 -0.99 5.38 -6.53
C ILE A 37 -1.17 5.03 -5.06
N GLY A 38 -1.34 6.03 -4.20
CA GLY A 38 -1.57 5.73 -2.79
C GLY A 38 -1.54 6.94 -1.88
N ASP A 39 -1.28 6.68 -0.62
CA ASP A 39 -1.21 7.68 0.44
C ASP A 39 0.25 8.10 0.77
N SER A 40 0.48 8.54 2.00
CA SER A 40 1.79 8.94 2.51
C SER A 40 2.85 7.82 2.49
N ILE A 41 2.45 6.55 2.55
CA ILE A 41 3.39 5.43 2.44
C ILE A 41 3.92 5.35 1.01
N THR A 42 3.07 5.58 0.02
CA THR A 42 3.47 5.60 -1.39
C THR A 42 4.37 6.79 -1.70
N SER A 43 4.06 7.98 -1.15
CA SER A 43 4.90 9.17 -1.34
C SER A 43 6.27 9.06 -0.66
N GLY A 44 6.41 8.23 0.38
CA GLY A 44 7.62 8.11 1.19
C GLY A 44 7.71 9.10 2.33
N TYR A 45 6.57 9.66 2.77
CA TYR A 45 6.51 10.55 3.92
C TYR A 45 7.13 9.91 5.17
N GLY A 46 7.93 10.69 5.90
CA GLY A 46 8.65 10.23 7.09
C GLY A 46 10.05 9.66 6.82
N LEU A 47 10.46 9.56 5.56
CA LEU A 47 11.83 9.22 5.18
C LEU A 47 12.75 10.44 5.19
N ASP A 48 14.04 10.19 5.49
CA ASP A 48 15.08 11.18 5.25
C ASP A 48 15.06 11.59 3.75
N ALA A 49 15.34 12.82 3.47
CA ALA A 49 15.29 13.42 2.13
C ALA A 49 13.89 13.46 1.47
N TYR A 50 12.81 13.13 2.20
CA TYR A 50 11.47 13.34 1.67
C TYR A 50 11.21 14.82 1.37
N ASP A 51 10.77 15.10 0.14
CA ASP A 51 10.34 16.42 -0.31
C ASP A 51 8.98 16.29 -1.00
N GLU A 52 7.95 16.97 -0.49
CA GLU A 52 6.60 16.90 -1.04
C GLU A 52 6.52 17.42 -2.49
N SER A 53 7.44 18.32 -2.87
CA SER A 53 7.52 18.86 -4.23
C SER A 53 8.26 17.95 -5.21
N ASP A 54 9.02 16.96 -4.69
CA ASP A 54 9.74 15.99 -5.50
C ASP A 54 9.44 14.55 -5.05
N PRO A 55 8.47 13.86 -5.67
CA PRO A 55 8.09 12.49 -5.31
C PRO A 55 9.18 11.45 -5.53
N TYR A 56 10.33 11.84 -6.11
CA TYR A 56 11.48 10.97 -6.36
C TYR A 56 12.63 11.20 -5.37
N SER A 57 12.50 12.15 -4.45
CA SER A 57 13.58 12.63 -3.56
C SER A 57 14.06 11.58 -2.55
N CYS A 58 13.23 10.60 -2.19
CA CYS A 58 13.50 9.64 -1.12
C CYS A 58 13.39 8.18 -1.57
N GLY A 59 13.91 7.27 -0.73
CA GLY A 59 13.83 5.81 -0.95
C GLY A 59 12.46 5.22 -0.59
N SER A 60 11.35 5.77 -1.11
CA SER A 60 10.04 5.14 -0.93
C SER A 60 10.00 3.76 -1.60
N TYR A 61 9.14 2.86 -1.14
CA TYR A 61 9.01 1.53 -1.75
C TYR A 61 8.74 1.59 -3.25
N ALA A 62 7.99 2.61 -3.69
CA ALA A 62 7.65 2.81 -5.09
C ALA A 62 8.88 3.23 -5.92
N ASN A 63 9.73 4.13 -5.36
CA ASN A 63 10.98 4.53 -5.99
C ASN A 63 11.99 3.38 -6.03
N LEU A 64 12.08 2.57 -4.95
CA LEU A 64 12.91 1.37 -4.90
C LEU A 64 12.46 0.33 -5.94
N LEU A 65 11.15 0.13 -6.09
CA LEU A 65 10.60 -0.78 -7.09
C LEU A 65 10.91 -0.30 -8.51
N ALA A 66 10.74 1.00 -8.79
CA ALA A 66 11.09 1.58 -10.09
C ALA A 66 12.57 1.35 -10.42
N THR A 67 13.46 1.57 -9.45
CA THR A 67 14.91 1.28 -9.61
C THR A 67 15.15 -0.21 -9.90
N ALA A 68 14.54 -1.12 -9.15
CA ALA A 68 14.66 -2.57 -9.37
C ALA A 68 14.22 -2.99 -10.77
N LEU A 69 13.21 -2.33 -11.32
CA LEU A 69 12.70 -2.54 -12.67
C LEU A 69 13.51 -1.79 -13.74
N SER A 70 14.56 -1.06 -13.35
CA SER A 70 15.35 -0.19 -14.25
C SER A 70 14.46 0.79 -15.02
N LEU A 71 13.51 1.41 -14.31
CA LEU A 71 12.64 2.48 -14.81
C LEU A 71 13.16 3.81 -14.28
N GLU A 72 13.55 4.68 -15.18
CA GLU A 72 14.17 5.96 -14.84
C GLU A 72 13.36 7.12 -15.43
N GLY A 73 13.23 8.17 -14.62
CA GLY A 73 12.59 9.41 -15.01
C GLY A 73 11.06 9.31 -15.17
N LYS A 74 10.46 10.48 -15.38
CA LYS A 74 9.00 10.65 -15.49
C LYS A 74 8.39 10.01 -16.74
N GLU A 75 9.22 9.55 -17.68
CA GLU A 75 8.78 8.90 -18.90
C GLU A 75 8.44 7.43 -18.73
N SER A 76 8.97 6.80 -17.67
CA SER A 76 8.78 5.37 -17.37
C SER A 76 8.23 5.09 -15.99
N TYR A 77 8.17 6.10 -15.11
CA TYR A 77 7.68 5.95 -13.74
C TYR A 77 7.05 7.24 -13.20
N ILE A 78 5.89 7.11 -12.60
CA ILE A 78 5.20 8.20 -11.90
C ILE A 78 4.78 7.73 -10.49
N ASN A 79 5.16 8.52 -9.47
CA ASN A 79 4.67 8.37 -8.10
C ASN A 79 3.57 9.40 -7.83
N LYS A 80 2.36 8.92 -7.56
CA LYS A 80 1.15 9.70 -7.20
C LYS A 80 0.69 9.37 -5.79
N GLY A 81 1.63 9.24 -4.85
CA GLY A 81 1.35 9.18 -3.42
C GLY A 81 0.86 10.54 -2.91
N LEU A 82 -0.25 10.58 -2.18
CA LEU A 82 -0.87 11.78 -1.61
C LEU A 82 -0.89 11.69 -0.09
N ASN A 83 -0.19 12.60 0.59
CA ASN A 83 -0.10 12.56 2.05
C ASN A 83 -1.47 12.66 2.72
N GLY A 84 -1.74 11.74 3.66
CA GLY A 84 -2.98 11.69 4.41
C GLY A 84 -4.22 11.30 3.61
N ALA A 85 -4.07 10.91 2.33
CA ALA A 85 -5.19 10.59 1.47
C ALA A 85 -5.95 9.36 1.95
N THR A 86 -7.25 9.49 2.05
CA THR A 86 -8.18 8.36 2.17
C THR A 86 -8.47 7.77 0.79
N SER A 87 -9.10 6.59 0.76
CA SER A 87 -9.60 6.02 -0.50
C SER A 87 -10.53 6.97 -1.27
N ALA A 88 -11.30 7.80 -0.56
CA ALA A 88 -12.17 8.82 -1.16
C ALA A 88 -11.37 9.97 -1.81
N ASP A 89 -10.27 10.39 -1.18
CA ASP A 89 -9.40 11.43 -1.73
C ASP A 89 -8.68 10.93 -2.97
N ILE A 90 -8.19 9.70 -2.95
CA ILE A 90 -7.58 9.07 -4.14
C ILE A 90 -8.61 8.97 -5.28
N LEU A 91 -9.82 8.46 -4.99
CA LEU A 91 -10.88 8.35 -5.99
C LEU A 91 -11.21 9.71 -6.62
N LYS A 92 -11.27 10.78 -5.81
CA LYS A 92 -11.51 12.14 -6.26
C LYS A 92 -10.41 12.65 -7.20
N ASN A 93 -9.15 12.25 -6.96
CA ASN A 93 -7.99 12.72 -7.73
C ASN A 93 -7.69 11.82 -8.96
N LEU A 94 -8.32 10.65 -9.09
CA LEU A 94 -8.10 9.75 -10.25
C LEU A 94 -8.32 10.42 -11.61
N PRO A 95 -9.32 11.30 -11.82
CA PRO A 95 -9.49 11.97 -13.12
C PRO A 95 -8.27 12.78 -13.57
N GLU A 96 -7.45 13.29 -12.64
CA GLU A 96 -6.23 14.05 -12.96
C GLU A 96 -5.09 13.16 -13.46
N ILE A 97 -5.15 11.86 -13.15
CA ILE A 97 -4.10 10.90 -13.49
C ILE A 97 -4.57 9.82 -14.48
N VAL A 98 -5.79 9.94 -15.01
CA VAL A 98 -6.38 8.94 -15.92
C VAL A 98 -5.53 8.72 -17.17
N ASN A 99 -4.86 9.76 -17.66
CA ASN A 99 -3.97 9.66 -18.81
C ASN A 99 -2.78 8.73 -18.53
N TYR A 100 -2.24 8.72 -17.31
CA TYR A 100 -1.15 7.81 -16.93
C TYR A 100 -1.62 6.37 -16.85
N LEU A 101 -2.89 6.11 -16.50
CA LEU A 101 -3.45 4.75 -16.50
C LEU A 101 -3.35 4.12 -17.90
N GLY A 102 -3.64 4.88 -18.95
CA GLY A 102 -3.61 4.38 -20.33
C GLY A 102 -2.22 3.97 -20.83
N TYR A 103 -1.16 4.48 -20.20
CA TYR A 103 0.23 4.11 -20.53
C TYR A 103 0.83 3.07 -19.59
N SER A 104 0.14 2.75 -18.49
CA SER A 104 0.70 1.91 -17.45
C SER A 104 0.65 0.43 -17.81
N ASP A 105 1.80 -0.23 -17.76
CA ASP A 105 1.91 -1.69 -17.80
C ASP A 105 1.84 -2.29 -16.42
N MET A 106 2.25 -1.52 -15.41
CA MET A 106 2.20 -1.90 -14.01
C MET A 106 1.65 -0.77 -13.16
N ILE A 107 0.73 -1.11 -12.26
CA ILE A 107 0.13 -0.17 -11.30
C ILE A 107 0.27 -0.78 -9.90
N VAL A 108 0.83 -0.01 -8.95
CA VAL A 108 0.86 -0.39 -7.54
C VAL A 108 -0.03 0.57 -6.77
N PHE A 109 -0.91 0.01 -5.93
CA PHE A 109 -1.90 0.75 -5.17
C PHE A 109 -1.83 0.44 -3.68
N SER A 110 -1.79 1.48 -2.84
CA SER A 110 -1.84 1.38 -1.38
C SER A 110 -2.75 2.45 -0.79
N ALA A 111 -3.81 2.03 -0.08
CA ALA A 111 -4.68 2.93 0.68
C ALA A 111 -5.48 2.16 1.73
N GLY A 112 -5.95 2.85 2.79
CA GLY A 112 -6.90 2.29 3.74
C GLY A 112 -6.64 2.67 5.19
N VAL A 113 -5.39 2.88 5.60
CA VAL A 113 -5.07 3.30 6.98
C VAL A 113 -5.71 4.65 7.30
N ASN A 114 -5.68 5.60 6.39
CA ASN A 114 -6.32 6.92 6.60
C ASN A 114 -7.85 6.84 6.65
N ASP A 115 -8.47 5.86 5.98
CA ASP A 115 -9.90 5.60 6.10
C ASP A 115 -10.26 5.17 7.52
N LEU A 116 -9.41 4.33 8.16
CA LEU A 116 -9.57 3.92 9.55
C LEU A 116 -9.32 5.04 10.56
N GLN A 117 -8.57 6.08 10.20
CA GLN A 117 -8.37 7.24 11.06
C GLN A 117 -9.71 7.88 11.45
N ASN A 118 -10.67 7.90 10.54
CA ASN A 118 -12.02 8.38 10.80
C ASN A 118 -12.79 7.47 11.79
N ALA A 119 -12.36 6.23 11.98
CA ALA A 119 -12.94 5.30 12.94
C ALA A 119 -12.43 5.53 14.36
N ILE A 120 -11.25 6.13 14.55
CA ILE A 120 -10.62 6.29 15.87
C ILE A 120 -11.52 7.03 16.87
N PRO A 121 -12.13 8.20 16.56
CA PRO A 121 -13.08 8.85 17.48
C PRO A 121 -14.36 8.05 17.73
N ILE A 122 -14.78 7.23 16.76
CA ILE A 122 -15.94 6.34 16.91
C ILE A 122 -15.63 5.25 17.94
N VAL A 123 -14.46 4.62 17.83
CA VAL A 123 -13.98 3.60 18.78
C VAL A 123 -13.83 4.22 20.18
N ALA A 124 -13.14 5.36 20.29
CA ALA A 124 -12.91 6.04 21.56
C ALA A 124 -14.23 6.44 22.24
N SER A 125 -15.19 6.96 21.49
CA SER A 125 -16.52 7.30 22.02
C SER A 125 -17.27 6.07 22.54
N ALA A 126 -17.18 4.96 21.82
CA ALA A 126 -17.84 3.72 22.23
C ALA A 126 -17.18 3.10 23.48
N VAL A 127 -15.84 3.13 23.55
CA VAL A 127 -15.05 2.68 24.71
C VAL A 127 -15.32 3.54 25.95
N ALA A 128 -15.36 4.87 25.77
CA ALA A 128 -15.63 5.81 26.86
C ALA A 128 -17.09 5.85 27.31
N GLY A 129 -18.03 5.38 26.48
CA GLY A 129 -19.46 5.51 26.72
C GLY A 129 -19.98 6.97 26.64
N LYS A 130 -19.21 7.85 26.02
CA LYS A 130 -19.54 9.28 25.80
C LYS A 130 -18.86 9.78 24.53
N THR A 131 -19.33 10.89 23.97
CA THR A 131 -18.69 11.50 22.81
C THR A 131 -17.26 11.91 23.11
N VAL A 132 -16.33 11.44 22.29
CA VAL A 132 -14.92 11.83 22.25
C VAL A 132 -14.64 12.40 20.87
N THR A 133 -14.07 13.59 20.81
CA THR A 133 -13.73 14.28 19.57
C THR A 133 -12.26 14.62 19.54
N GLY A 134 -11.69 14.64 18.34
CA GLY A 134 -10.27 14.87 18.13
C GLY A 134 -9.42 13.60 18.36
N LEU A 135 -8.34 13.52 17.59
CA LEU A 135 -7.51 12.32 17.54
C LEU A 135 -6.71 12.12 18.84
N SER A 136 -6.10 13.18 19.37
CA SER A 136 -5.33 13.11 20.64
C SER A 136 -6.18 12.58 21.79
N ALA A 137 -7.34 13.20 22.05
CA ALA A 137 -8.24 12.76 23.12
C ALA A 137 -8.74 11.31 22.88
N SER A 138 -8.90 10.91 21.64
CA SER A 138 -9.28 9.54 21.30
C SER A 138 -8.18 8.55 21.64
N ILE A 139 -6.93 8.86 21.31
CA ILE A 139 -5.77 8.01 21.63
C ILE A 139 -5.61 7.87 23.13
N ASP A 140 -5.73 8.95 23.90
CA ASP A 140 -5.66 8.92 25.38
C ASP A 140 -6.68 7.95 25.95
N VAL A 141 -7.92 8.00 25.46
CA VAL A 141 -8.99 7.08 25.87
C VAL A 141 -8.66 5.64 25.51
N LEU A 142 -8.18 5.39 24.29
CA LEU A 142 -7.94 4.04 23.78
C LEU A 142 -6.73 3.37 24.44
N THR A 143 -5.67 4.12 24.73
CA THR A 143 -4.48 3.60 25.41
C THR A 143 -4.72 3.33 26.88
N ALA A 144 -5.58 4.13 27.54
CA ALA A 144 -5.96 3.92 28.94
C ALA A 144 -7.05 2.85 29.14
N ALA A 145 -7.67 2.36 28.07
CA ALA A 145 -8.83 1.49 28.18
C ALA A 145 -8.44 0.05 28.52
N ALA A 146 -9.18 -0.56 29.46
CA ALA A 146 -9.05 -1.97 29.79
C ALA A 146 -9.58 -2.87 28.64
N PRO A 147 -9.03 -4.08 28.46
CA PRO A 147 -9.39 -5.01 27.37
C PRO A 147 -10.89 -5.32 27.28
N GLU A 148 -11.59 -5.35 28.42
CA GLU A 148 -13.03 -5.64 28.48
C GLU A 148 -13.87 -4.57 27.78
N LYS A 149 -13.37 -3.33 27.71
CA LYS A 149 -14.04 -2.24 26.99
C LYS A 149 -14.08 -2.49 25.50
N PHE A 150 -12.99 -3.00 24.93
CA PHE A 150 -12.92 -3.37 23.50
C PHE A 150 -13.75 -4.62 23.22
N SER A 151 -13.70 -5.64 24.10
CA SER A 151 -14.50 -6.84 23.96
C SER A 151 -16.00 -6.55 23.98
N ALA A 152 -16.44 -5.57 24.77
CA ALA A 152 -17.84 -5.14 24.83
C ALA A 152 -18.34 -4.51 23.53
N LEU A 153 -17.45 -3.99 22.68
CA LEU A 153 -17.81 -3.38 21.38
C LEU A 153 -18.45 -4.39 20.42
N ALA A 154 -18.12 -5.67 20.53
CA ALA A 154 -18.73 -6.72 19.72
C ALA A 154 -20.26 -6.75 19.85
N ASN A 155 -20.80 -6.42 21.01
CA ASN A 155 -22.23 -6.40 21.30
C ASN A 155 -22.86 -4.99 21.24
N ASN A 156 -22.09 -3.96 20.90
CA ASN A 156 -22.57 -2.59 20.79
C ASN A 156 -23.09 -2.33 19.37
N GLN A 157 -24.40 -2.48 19.17
CA GLN A 157 -25.04 -2.33 17.85
C GLN A 157 -24.79 -0.97 17.20
N SER A 158 -24.82 0.12 17.99
CA SER A 158 -24.56 1.47 17.47
C SER A 158 -23.12 1.62 16.97
N PHE A 159 -22.17 1.05 17.70
CA PHE A 159 -20.77 1.01 17.30
C PHE A 159 -20.60 0.16 16.03
N GLN A 160 -21.13 -1.08 16.02
CA GLN A 160 -21.04 -1.98 14.89
C GLN A 160 -21.59 -1.35 13.60
N LYS A 161 -22.74 -0.65 13.71
CA LYS A 161 -23.29 0.07 12.55
C LYS A 161 -22.34 1.15 12.05
N LYS A 162 -21.80 2.00 12.92
CA LYS A 162 -20.91 3.10 12.51
C LYS A 162 -19.61 2.60 11.88
N ILE A 163 -19.01 1.56 12.42
CA ILE A 163 -17.81 0.95 11.84
C ILE A 163 -18.16 0.25 10.52
N GLY A 164 -19.28 -0.44 10.46
CA GLY A 164 -19.77 -1.03 9.21
C GLY A 164 -19.96 0.02 8.11
N ASP A 165 -20.50 1.18 8.44
CA ASP A 165 -20.67 2.30 7.48
C ASP A 165 -19.28 2.81 6.96
N VAL A 166 -18.27 2.90 7.84
CA VAL A 166 -16.88 3.29 7.43
C VAL A 166 -16.29 2.25 6.48
N LEU A 167 -16.35 0.96 6.86
CA LEU A 167 -15.79 -0.12 6.05
C LEU A 167 -16.52 -0.28 4.71
N ALA A 168 -17.85 -0.15 4.69
CA ALA A 168 -18.64 -0.19 3.46
C ALA A 168 -18.29 0.96 2.51
N LYS A 169 -18.04 2.16 3.06
CA LYS A 169 -17.60 3.31 2.26
C LYS A 169 -16.20 3.06 1.67
N TYR A 170 -15.27 2.54 2.46
CA TYR A 170 -13.95 2.15 1.99
C TYR A 170 -14.05 1.11 0.86
N GLU A 171 -14.78 0.00 1.06
CA GLU A 171 -14.95 -1.05 0.06
C GLU A 171 -15.53 -0.48 -1.25
N LYS A 172 -16.54 0.39 -1.13
CA LYS A 172 -17.10 1.07 -2.31
C LYS A 172 -16.05 1.90 -3.05
N ASN A 173 -15.28 2.72 -2.34
CA ASN A 173 -14.28 3.58 -2.94
C ASN A 173 -13.21 2.78 -3.68
N ILE A 174 -12.65 1.71 -3.05
CA ILE A 174 -11.64 0.88 -3.71
C ILE A 174 -12.20 0.07 -4.87
N THR A 175 -13.51 -0.27 -4.84
CA THR A 175 -14.20 -0.89 -5.97
C THR A 175 -14.30 0.08 -7.15
N ASP A 176 -14.73 1.31 -6.90
CA ASP A 176 -14.83 2.35 -7.93
C ASP A 176 -13.42 2.66 -8.52
N ILE A 177 -12.38 2.72 -7.67
CA ILE A 177 -10.98 2.88 -8.10
C ILE A 177 -10.56 1.71 -9.01
N ALA A 178 -10.84 0.48 -8.60
CA ALA A 178 -10.50 -0.72 -9.37
C ALA A 178 -11.21 -0.75 -10.73
N GLU A 179 -12.47 -0.32 -10.78
CA GLU A 179 -13.23 -0.22 -12.03
C GLU A 179 -12.61 0.81 -12.99
N ILE A 180 -12.22 1.99 -12.46
CA ILE A 180 -11.56 3.04 -13.27
C ILE A 180 -10.21 2.53 -13.77
N ILE A 181 -9.40 1.90 -12.92
CA ILE A 181 -8.11 1.31 -13.33
C ILE A 181 -8.34 0.26 -14.41
N LYS A 182 -9.26 -0.69 -14.20
CA LYS A 182 -9.52 -1.77 -15.16
C LYS A 182 -10.03 -1.26 -16.50
N THR A 183 -10.81 -0.19 -16.49
CA THR A 183 -11.37 0.43 -17.70
C THR A 183 -10.28 1.15 -18.51
N ASN A 184 -9.36 1.87 -17.84
CA ASN A 184 -8.38 2.72 -18.51
C ASN A 184 -7.02 2.03 -18.71
N ALA A 185 -6.73 0.96 -17.98
CA ALA A 185 -5.51 0.16 -18.06
C ALA A 185 -5.84 -1.35 -18.10
N PRO A 186 -6.61 -1.84 -19.09
CA PRO A 186 -7.15 -3.21 -19.11
C PRO A 186 -6.07 -4.29 -19.12
N SER A 187 -4.90 -3.99 -19.67
CA SER A 187 -3.76 -4.91 -19.82
C SER A 187 -2.71 -4.75 -18.72
N ALA A 188 -2.81 -3.70 -17.88
CA ALA A 188 -1.83 -3.46 -16.83
C ALA A 188 -1.87 -4.56 -15.77
N ARG A 189 -0.69 -4.94 -15.27
CA ARG A 189 -0.58 -5.72 -14.04
C ARG A 189 -0.83 -4.80 -12.85
N VAL A 190 -1.90 -5.05 -12.11
CA VAL A 190 -2.32 -4.21 -10.98
C VAL A 190 -2.06 -4.93 -9.68
N ILE A 191 -1.34 -4.30 -8.75
CA ILE A 191 -0.93 -4.84 -7.47
C ILE A 191 -1.47 -3.96 -6.36
N PHE A 192 -2.32 -4.50 -5.50
CA PHE A 192 -2.77 -3.85 -4.27
C PHE A 192 -1.92 -4.32 -3.09
N LEU A 193 -1.67 -3.44 -2.13
CA LEU A 193 -0.84 -3.73 -0.96
C LEU A 193 -1.68 -3.80 0.31
N LYS A 194 -1.66 -4.94 1.03
CA LYS A 194 -2.31 -5.10 2.33
C LYS A 194 -1.77 -4.09 3.33
N GLN A 195 -2.65 -3.50 4.10
CA GLN A 195 -2.30 -2.55 5.16
C GLN A 195 -1.77 -3.27 6.39
N TYR A 196 -0.71 -2.73 7.01
CA TYR A 196 -0.11 -3.25 8.23
C TYR A 196 -0.65 -2.54 9.48
N ASN A 197 -0.42 -3.14 10.64
CA ASN A 197 -0.73 -2.55 11.94
C ASN A 197 0.53 -1.92 12.57
N PRO A 198 0.70 -0.60 12.55
CA PRO A 198 1.87 0.05 13.13
C PRO A 198 1.94 -0.07 14.65
N LEU A 199 0.84 -0.45 15.32
CA LEU A 199 0.75 -0.59 16.75
C LEU A 199 1.05 -2.02 17.24
N ASN A 200 1.38 -2.93 16.32
CA ASN A 200 1.64 -4.32 16.69
C ASN A 200 2.90 -4.43 17.56
N ASN A 201 2.75 -5.05 18.74
CA ASN A 201 3.84 -5.20 19.72
C ASN A 201 4.46 -3.89 20.22
N VAL A 202 3.78 -2.74 20.06
CA VAL A 202 4.25 -1.46 20.56
C VAL A 202 3.91 -1.32 22.05
N PRO A 203 4.91 -1.08 22.93
CA PRO A 203 4.69 -0.92 24.37
C PRO A 203 3.69 0.21 24.68
N GLY A 204 2.70 -0.10 25.51
CA GLY A 204 1.63 0.83 25.88
C GLY A 204 0.42 0.84 24.93
N PHE A 205 0.51 0.13 23.81
CA PHE A 205 -0.58 0.00 22.84
C PHE A 205 -1.13 -1.43 22.73
N GLU A 206 -0.74 -2.35 23.62
CA GLU A 206 -1.00 -3.79 23.49
C GLU A 206 -2.48 -4.11 23.28
N THR A 207 -3.37 -3.44 24.03
CA THR A 207 -4.81 -3.67 23.94
C THR A 207 -5.40 -3.00 22.72
N PHE A 208 -5.07 -1.74 22.49
CA PHE A 208 -5.56 -1.00 21.34
C PHE A 208 -4.99 -1.55 20.03
N GLY A 209 -3.71 -1.95 20.00
CA GLY A 209 -3.07 -2.57 18.85
C GLY A 209 -3.77 -3.86 18.41
N LYS A 210 -4.12 -4.75 19.36
CA LYS A 210 -4.93 -5.96 19.06
C LYS A 210 -6.31 -5.64 18.51
N PHE A 211 -6.94 -4.57 19.00
CA PHE A 211 -8.21 -4.14 18.44
C PHE A 211 -8.05 -3.55 17.04
N ALA A 212 -6.98 -2.76 16.81
CA ALA A 212 -6.65 -2.20 15.49
C ALA A 212 -6.44 -3.29 14.44
N ASP A 213 -5.83 -4.44 14.82
CA ASP A 213 -5.71 -5.60 13.91
C ASP A 213 -7.06 -6.05 13.34
N THR A 214 -8.13 -6.00 14.15
CA THR A 214 -9.47 -6.40 13.69
C THR A 214 -9.99 -5.46 12.60
N LEU A 215 -9.77 -4.15 12.74
CA LEU A 215 -10.19 -3.16 11.76
C LEU A 215 -9.35 -3.23 10.48
N ILE A 216 -8.04 -3.34 10.63
CA ILE A 216 -7.10 -3.47 9.51
C ILE A 216 -7.35 -4.76 8.73
N SER A 217 -7.63 -5.86 9.43
CA SER A 217 -8.02 -7.12 8.79
C SER A 217 -9.30 -6.98 7.97
N SER A 218 -10.27 -6.16 8.43
CA SER A 218 -11.50 -5.89 7.67
C SER A 218 -11.22 -5.06 6.40
N VAL A 219 -10.33 -4.08 6.49
CA VAL A 219 -9.85 -3.32 5.31
C VAL A 219 -9.16 -4.25 4.32
N ASN A 220 -8.25 -5.10 4.80
CA ASN A 220 -7.53 -6.06 3.96
C ASN A 220 -8.46 -7.10 3.32
N ALA A 221 -9.51 -7.52 4.01
CA ALA A 221 -10.54 -8.43 3.46
C ALA A 221 -11.33 -7.75 2.32
N SER A 222 -11.65 -6.46 2.45
CA SER A 222 -12.28 -5.69 1.36
C SER A 222 -11.34 -5.56 0.15
N MET A 223 -10.04 -5.31 0.36
CA MET A 223 -9.05 -5.32 -0.72
C MET A 223 -8.99 -6.67 -1.43
N GLU A 224 -8.91 -7.77 -0.67
CA GLU A 224 -8.85 -9.13 -1.22
C GLU A 224 -10.08 -9.41 -2.11
N LYS A 225 -11.28 -9.06 -1.63
CA LYS A 225 -12.52 -9.19 -2.40
C LYS A 225 -12.48 -8.42 -3.72
N VAL A 226 -11.98 -7.19 -3.69
CA VAL A 226 -11.85 -6.35 -4.89
C VAL A 226 -10.82 -6.94 -5.85
N CYS A 227 -9.63 -7.30 -5.36
CA CYS A 227 -8.58 -7.91 -6.17
C CYS A 227 -9.07 -9.18 -6.87
N LEU A 228 -9.76 -10.06 -6.15
CA LEU A 228 -10.36 -11.27 -6.73
C LEU A 228 -11.40 -10.95 -7.81
N SER A 229 -12.20 -9.88 -7.62
CA SER A 229 -13.26 -9.50 -8.56
C SER A 229 -12.72 -8.93 -9.87
N TYR A 230 -11.59 -8.22 -9.82
CA TYR A 230 -10.99 -7.55 -10.99
C TYR A 230 -9.78 -8.27 -11.57
N GLY A 231 -9.35 -9.38 -10.97
CA GLY A 231 -8.15 -10.14 -11.38
C GLY A 231 -6.86 -9.36 -11.10
N PHE A 232 -6.81 -8.63 -9.98
CA PHE A 232 -5.64 -7.89 -9.52
C PHE A 232 -4.84 -8.73 -8.53
N ASP A 233 -3.52 -8.49 -8.48
CA ASP A 233 -2.65 -9.08 -7.48
C ASP A 233 -2.84 -8.41 -6.12
N LEU A 234 -2.71 -9.19 -5.05
CA LEU A 234 -2.70 -8.68 -3.69
C LEU A 234 -1.39 -9.09 -3.00
N VAL A 235 -0.55 -8.13 -2.67
CA VAL A 235 0.74 -8.39 -2.02
C VAL A 235 0.64 -8.11 -0.52
N ASP A 236 1.14 -9.05 0.27
CA ASP A 236 1.17 -8.95 1.73
C ASP A 236 2.43 -8.24 2.22
N MET A 237 2.43 -6.92 2.16
CA MET A 237 3.47 -6.10 2.82
C MET A 237 3.29 -6.05 4.35
N ALA A 238 2.07 -6.38 4.82
CA ALA A 238 1.73 -6.26 6.23
C ALA A 238 2.49 -7.27 7.09
N SER A 239 2.70 -8.49 6.60
CA SER A 239 3.36 -9.54 7.36
C SER A 239 4.76 -9.18 7.81
N ALA A 240 5.56 -8.55 6.95
CA ALA A 240 6.92 -8.11 7.29
C ALA A 240 6.91 -6.99 8.34
N ILE A 241 6.11 -5.95 8.11
CA ILE A 241 6.01 -4.81 9.03
C ILE A 241 5.42 -5.23 10.38
N ASN A 242 4.37 -6.06 10.40
CA ASN A 242 3.74 -6.52 11.64
C ASN A 242 4.67 -7.41 12.47
N ALA A 243 5.61 -8.10 11.87
CA ALA A 243 6.59 -8.92 12.60
C ALA A 243 7.54 -8.06 13.46
N ASP A 244 7.88 -6.86 12.99
CA ASP A 244 8.77 -5.91 13.68
C ASP A 244 8.34 -4.46 13.43
N ALA A 245 7.14 -4.08 13.88
CA ALA A 245 6.62 -2.74 13.68
C ALA A 245 7.55 -1.65 14.28
N MET A 246 8.19 -1.92 15.41
CA MET A 246 9.12 -0.98 16.06
C MET A 246 10.41 -0.77 15.28
N GLY A 247 10.93 -1.82 14.64
CA GLY A 247 12.17 -1.74 13.83
C GLY A 247 11.95 -1.25 12.41
N LEU A 248 10.74 -1.41 11.87
CA LEU A 248 10.43 -1.13 10.46
C LEU A 248 9.57 0.12 10.25
N THR A 249 9.15 0.78 11.34
CA THR A 249 8.44 2.06 11.29
C THR A 249 9.14 3.10 12.15
N ASN A 250 8.67 4.34 12.07
CA ASN A 250 9.14 5.44 12.90
C ASN A 250 8.47 5.47 14.28
N MET A 251 7.89 4.33 14.75
CA MET A 251 7.14 4.25 16.02
C MET A 251 7.96 4.59 17.25
N LEU A 252 9.29 4.50 17.21
CA LEU A 252 10.15 5.04 18.26
C LEU A 252 9.93 6.54 18.48
N ASN A 253 9.51 7.25 17.46
CA ASN A 253 9.14 8.68 17.47
C ASN A 253 7.61 8.87 17.41
N TYR A 254 6.84 7.82 17.68
CA TYR A 254 5.37 7.81 17.58
C TYR A 254 4.84 8.17 16.17
N ASP A 255 5.61 7.86 15.17
CA ASP A 255 5.23 8.00 13.77
C ASP A 255 4.95 6.61 13.17
N VAL A 256 3.77 6.44 12.63
CA VAL A 256 3.28 5.15 12.10
C VAL A 256 3.83 4.79 10.73
N HIS A 257 4.51 5.73 10.07
CA HIS A 257 5.04 5.50 8.73
C HIS A 257 6.23 4.54 8.76
N PRO A 258 6.42 3.75 7.69
CA PRO A 258 7.61 2.92 7.57
C PRO A 258 8.86 3.79 7.54
N ASN A 259 9.92 3.35 8.19
CA ASN A 259 11.25 3.92 8.04
C ASN A 259 11.94 3.37 6.78
N ALA A 260 13.19 3.74 6.52
CA ALA A 260 13.92 3.28 5.34
C ALA A 260 13.96 1.74 5.23
N ALA A 261 14.18 1.03 6.35
CA ALA A 261 14.15 -0.43 6.36
C ALA A 261 12.76 -0.99 6.05
N GLY A 262 11.70 -0.35 6.59
CA GLY A 262 10.33 -0.72 6.28
C GLY A 262 9.97 -0.56 4.81
N HIS A 263 10.40 0.53 4.18
CA HIS A 263 10.20 0.73 2.74
C HIS A 263 10.94 -0.31 1.89
N VAL A 264 12.14 -0.73 2.30
CA VAL A 264 12.86 -1.83 1.65
C VAL A 264 12.08 -3.14 1.78
N GLU A 265 11.51 -3.45 2.95
CA GLU A 265 10.71 -4.66 3.13
C GLU A 265 9.41 -4.65 2.29
N ILE A 266 8.75 -3.51 2.17
CA ILE A 266 7.59 -3.35 1.28
C ILE A 266 8.00 -3.59 -0.18
N ALA A 267 9.06 -2.94 -0.64
CA ALA A 267 9.59 -3.13 -1.99
C ALA A 267 10.00 -4.59 -2.24
N ARG A 268 10.63 -5.25 -1.24
CA ARG A 268 11.02 -6.66 -1.30
C ARG A 268 9.80 -7.58 -1.41
N ALA A 269 8.72 -7.31 -0.68
CA ALA A 269 7.49 -8.09 -0.79
C ALA A 269 6.91 -8.04 -2.21
N ILE A 270 6.93 -6.86 -2.84
CA ILE A 270 6.48 -6.70 -4.22
C ILE A 270 7.46 -7.41 -5.18
N ALA A 271 8.77 -7.20 -5.03
CA ALA A 271 9.79 -7.81 -5.87
C ALA A 271 9.71 -9.35 -5.81
N ASN A 272 9.57 -9.93 -4.62
CA ASN A 272 9.38 -11.38 -4.45
C ASN A 272 8.12 -11.89 -5.16
N HIS A 273 7.01 -11.15 -5.09
CA HIS A 273 5.78 -11.48 -5.80
C HIS A 273 5.95 -11.43 -7.32
N LEU A 274 6.77 -10.51 -7.81
CA LEU A 274 7.11 -10.37 -9.21
C LEU A 274 8.18 -11.38 -9.69
N GLY A 275 8.90 -12.02 -8.77
CA GLY A 275 10.01 -12.91 -9.08
C GLY A 275 11.28 -12.16 -9.52
N ILE A 276 11.49 -10.94 -9.01
CA ILE A 276 12.66 -10.11 -9.31
C ILE A 276 13.47 -9.79 -8.04
N SER A 277 14.73 -9.38 -8.21
CA SER A 277 15.57 -8.83 -7.15
C SER A 277 15.35 -7.32 -6.98
N LEU A 278 15.66 -6.78 -5.81
CA LEU A 278 15.77 -5.33 -5.63
C LEU A 278 17.06 -4.76 -6.24
N ASP A 279 18.07 -5.60 -6.50
CA ASP A 279 19.23 -5.20 -7.28
C ASP A 279 18.89 -5.33 -8.78
N PRO A 280 18.81 -4.22 -9.52
CA PRO A 280 18.45 -4.25 -10.94
C PRO A 280 19.44 -5.05 -11.80
N ALA A 281 20.70 -5.18 -11.36
CA ALA A 281 21.73 -5.94 -12.08
C ALA A 281 21.48 -7.46 -12.07
N GLU A 282 20.67 -7.95 -11.11
CA GLU A 282 20.32 -9.37 -10.98
C GLU A 282 19.06 -9.75 -11.79
N ASN A 283 18.36 -8.77 -12.33
CA ASN A 283 17.10 -9.00 -13.03
C ASN A 283 17.32 -9.33 -14.52
N THR A 284 16.69 -10.40 -14.97
CA THR A 284 16.58 -10.75 -16.39
C THR A 284 15.10 -10.68 -16.78
N PHE A 285 14.81 -9.92 -17.81
CA PHE A 285 13.46 -9.78 -18.35
C PHE A 285 13.36 -10.50 -19.69
N ASP A 286 12.18 -11.06 -19.99
CA ASP A 286 11.92 -11.59 -21.32
C ASP A 286 11.97 -10.45 -22.34
N VAL A 287 12.85 -10.58 -23.32
CA VAL A 287 12.89 -9.69 -24.47
C VAL A 287 11.94 -10.28 -25.51
N GLU A 288 10.81 -9.63 -25.77
CA GLU A 288 10.01 -9.96 -26.95
C GLU A 288 10.87 -9.70 -28.18
N THR A 289 11.42 -10.76 -28.78
CA THR A 289 11.91 -10.66 -30.15
C THR A 289 10.67 -10.52 -31.03
N GLU A 290 10.37 -9.29 -31.45
CA GLU A 290 9.39 -9.10 -32.54
C GLU A 290 9.80 -10.00 -33.71
N PRO A 291 8.86 -10.76 -34.30
CA PRO A 291 9.16 -11.47 -35.56
C PRO A 291 9.57 -10.41 -36.56
N GLU A 292 10.74 -10.57 -37.19
CA GLU A 292 11.18 -9.75 -38.33
C GLU A 292 10.08 -9.74 -39.38
N THR A 293 9.16 -8.83 -39.28
CA THR A 293 8.23 -8.51 -40.34
C THR A 293 8.94 -7.49 -41.22
N THR A 294 9.46 -7.95 -42.34
CA THR A 294 9.90 -7.09 -43.42
C THR A 294 8.70 -6.24 -43.86
N ILE A 295 8.58 -5.06 -43.27
CA ILE A 295 7.59 -4.07 -43.72
C ILE A 295 8.31 -3.13 -44.66
N GLU A 296 7.84 -3.13 -45.91
CA GLU A 296 8.14 -2.05 -46.86
C GLU A 296 7.78 -0.71 -46.23
N GLU A 297 8.75 0.19 -46.18
CA GLU A 297 8.60 1.54 -45.68
C GLU A 297 7.42 2.26 -46.36
N THR A 298 6.33 2.40 -45.58
CA THR A 298 5.38 3.48 -45.81
C THR A 298 5.41 4.35 -44.60
N THR A 299 6.24 5.40 -44.65
CA THR A 299 6.36 6.43 -43.63
C THR A 299 5.04 7.16 -43.44
N VAL A 300 4.29 6.80 -42.42
CA VAL A 300 3.31 7.67 -41.79
C VAL A 300 3.78 7.90 -40.36
N SER A 301 4.53 8.98 -40.18
CA SER A 301 4.90 9.48 -38.82
C SER A 301 3.65 10.04 -38.17
N VAL A 302 3.01 9.25 -37.32
CA VAL A 302 2.09 9.76 -36.33
C VAL A 302 2.92 10.04 -35.08
N GLU A 303 3.27 11.30 -34.90
CA GLU A 303 3.93 11.81 -33.71
C GLU A 303 2.90 11.79 -32.56
N LEU A 304 2.93 10.72 -31.75
CA LEU A 304 2.20 10.66 -30.48
C LEU A 304 2.92 11.57 -29.49
N THR A 305 2.54 12.84 -29.47
CA THR A 305 2.96 13.76 -28.43
C THR A 305 2.29 13.34 -27.12
N ARG A 306 3.08 12.81 -26.16
CA ARG A 306 2.69 12.75 -24.75
C ARG A 306 2.31 14.15 -24.30
N PRO A 307 1.24 14.31 -23.51
CA PRO A 307 0.91 15.63 -22.94
C PRO A 307 2.10 16.11 -22.10
N ALA A 308 2.65 17.28 -22.43
CA ALA A 308 3.58 17.99 -21.58
C ALA A 308 2.88 18.34 -20.27
N GLU A 309 3.52 18.08 -19.13
CA GLU A 309 3.11 18.68 -17.86
C GLU A 309 3.10 20.19 -18.03
N THR A 310 1.93 20.80 -18.02
CA THR A 310 1.82 22.24 -17.86
C THR A 310 2.09 22.55 -16.40
N GLU A 311 3.24 23.15 -16.13
CA GLU A 311 3.47 23.82 -14.84
C GLU A 311 2.32 24.83 -14.63
N PRO A 312 1.71 24.90 -13.44
CA PRO A 312 0.72 25.91 -13.16
C PRO A 312 1.39 27.28 -13.14
N GLU A 313 1.02 28.13 -14.10
CA GLU A 313 1.33 29.56 -14.04
C GLU A 313 0.80 30.12 -12.72
N THR A 314 1.71 30.73 -11.95
CA THR A 314 1.40 31.52 -10.77
C THR A 314 0.66 32.77 -11.21
N ASP A 315 -0.64 32.79 -11.00
CA ASP A 315 -1.36 34.06 -10.94
C ASP A 315 -2.05 34.22 -9.59
N ALA A 316 -1.90 35.43 -9.08
CA ALA A 316 -2.09 35.84 -7.70
C ALA A 316 -3.57 35.99 -7.30
N GLN A 317 -3.78 35.68 -6.01
CA GLN A 317 -4.83 36.22 -5.11
C GLN A 317 -6.27 35.87 -5.43
N THR A 318 -6.84 34.96 -4.68
CA THR A 318 -8.13 35.17 -4.02
C THR A 318 -8.23 34.40 -2.70
N GLU A 319 -8.80 35.03 -1.73
CA GLU A 319 -8.84 34.73 -0.30
C GLU A 319 -9.18 33.31 0.11
N THR A 320 -8.44 32.87 1.10
CA THR A 320 -8.55 31.63 1.86
C THR A 320 -9.82 31.57 2.69
N THR A 321 -10.62 30.54 2.45
CA THR A 321 -11.49 29.98 3.49
C THR A 321 -11.10 28.52 3.71
N GLY A 322 -10.45 28.29 4.84
CA GLY A 322 -10.51 27.03 5.57
C GLY A 322 -9.91 25.79 4.94
N CYS A 323 -8.60 25.77 4.72
CA CYS A 323 -7.86 24.53 4.66
C CYS A 323 -7.72 24.01 6.10
N ALA A 324 -8.50 23.01 6.48
CA ALA A 324 -8.19 22.21 7.64
C ALA A 324 -6.91 21.46 7.31
N SER A 325 -5.78 21.96 7.81
CA SER A 325 -4.49 21.32 7.71
C SER A 325 -4.64 19.86 8.14
N SER A 326 -4.37 18.94 7.22
CA SER A 326 -4.18 17.52 7.50
C SER A 326 -2.94 17.38 8.37
N VAL A 327 -3.13 17.50 9.69
CA VAL A 327 -2.07 17.17 10.65
C VAL A 327 -1.88 15.68 10.53
N SER A 328 -0.73 15.26 10.02
CA SER A 328 -0.37 13.86 9.84
C SER A 328 -0.57 13.08 11.15
N PHE A 329 -1.04 11.84 11.05
CA PHE A 329 -1.20 10.89 12.17
C PHE A 329 0.06 10.84 13.06
N ALA A 330 1.24 10.96 12.45
CA ALA A 330 2.53 11.05 13.10
C ALA A 330 2.64 12.18 14.14
N MET A 331 2.20 13.38 13.78
CA MET A 331 2.34 14.55 14.65
C MET A 331 1.44 14.48 15.89
N ILE A 332 0.33 13.76 15.81
CA ILE A 332 -0.68 13.71 16.85
C ILE A 332 -0.39 12.59 17.86
N VAL A 333 0.16 11.45 17.40
CA VAL A 333 0.63 10.38 18.29
C VAL A 333 1.80 10.89 19.15
N ALA A 334 2.70 11.71 18.59
CA ALA A 334 3.81 12.34 19.31
C ALA A 334 3.33 13.24 20.47
N VAL A 335 2.25 13.99 20.26
CA VAL A 335 1.69 14.89 21.29
C VAL A 335 1.01 14.10 22.43
N ALA A 336 0.30 13.04 22.12
CA ALA A 336 -0.41 12.22 23.12
C ALA A 336 0.57 11.44 24.02
N CYS A 337 1.68 10.94 23.47
CA CYS A 337 2.64 10.15 24.23
C CYS A 337 3.63 10.98 25.06
N ALA A 338 3.88 12.25 24.70
CA ALA A 338 4.66 13.17 25.54
C ALA A 338 4.01 13.43 26.91
N CYS A 339 2.72 13.13 27.05
CA CYS A 339 1.96 13.29 28.29
C CYS A 339 1.89 12.02 29.17
N ILE A 340 2.46 10.89 28.75
CA ILE A 340 2.52 9.67 29.54
C ILE A 340 3.80 9.70 30.37
N PRO A 341 3.75 9.87 31.73
CA PRO A 341 4.95 9.81 32.52
C PRO A 341 5.50 8.37 32.46
N LEU A 342 6.66 8.20 31.85
CA LEU A 342 7.47 6.98 31.91
C LEU A 342 7.73 6.68 33.40
N LYS A 343 6.92 5.85 34.04
CA LYS A 343 7.27 5.27 35.31
C LYS A 343 8.50 4.40 35.09
N LYS A 344 9.67 4.96 35.44
CA LYS A 344 10.91 4.21 35.63
C LYS A 344 10.62 2.95 36.47
N LYS A 345 10.68 1.80 35.84
CA LYS A 345 10.72 0.51 36.45
C LYS A 345 11.89 -0.26 35.83
N TYR A 346 13.10 0.16 36.21
CA TYR A 346 14.28 -0.70 36.26
C TYR A 346 15.20 -0.10 37.34
N ALA A 347 15.11 -0.65 38.55
CA ALA A 347 16.14 -0.72 39.53
C ALA A 347 16.26 -2.19 39.94
#